data_39dece090b53986312cf77d8f5987e80
#
_entry.id   39dece090b53986312cf77d8f5987e80
#
_cell.length_a   1.000
_cell.length_b   1.000
_cell.length_c   1.000
_cell.angle_alpha   90.00
_cell.angle_beta   90.00
_cell.angle_gamma   90.00
#
_symmetry.space_group_name_H-M   'P 1'
#
loop_
_entity.id
_entity.type
_entity.pdbx_description
1 polymer ?
#
loop_
_entity_poly.entity_id
_entity_poly.type
_entity_poly.pdbx_seq_one_letter_code
_entity_poly.pdbx_strand_id
1 'polypeptide(L)'
;DRSPSRGLGDVYKRQLKKVRAKVERIREKGNVHQHLDLIAGLPYENYESFGHSFNEVYAMHPDQLQLGFLKVLHGSFMYDNAEAYGLVWQDRPPYEVLFTDWLPYGDVIRLKKVEEMVEVHYNSGQFANTMEHLVKEFPSPFDLYVELGEYYEKNGLFGINHSRLARYENLWQFIRTQIPDRADSYREWLTLDLYLRENVKNRPAFAGENQVTKEEMTAFYREETETHRYLKEYDGFDARQLRKMTHLEKIDGKYLLFDYRNRSRLSQNAATYEVCFSNE
;
A
#
# COMPACT_ATOMS: atom_id res chain seq x y z
N ASP A 1 -30.99 4.78 -34.02
CA ASP A 1 -29.53 4.71 -33.93
C ASP A 1 -29.14 4.35 -32.49
N ARG A 2 -29.17 3.07 -32.16
CA ARG A 2 -28.76 2.56 -30.84
C ARG A 2 -27.33 2.04 -30.98
N SER A 3 -26.36 2.91 -30.78
CA SER A 3 -24.97 2.50 -30.65
C SER A 3 -24.85 1.48 -29.50
N PRO A 4 -24.38 0.25 -29.73
CA PRO A 4 -24.23 -0.77 -28.70
C PRO A 4 -23.34 -0.35 -27.52
N SER A 5 -22.40 0.57 -27.76
CA SER A 5 -21.45 1.08 -26.77
C SER A 5 -22.08 1.91 -25.65
N ARG A 6 -23.20 2.60 -25.89
CA ARG A 6 -23.89 3.40 -24.87
C ARG A 6 -24.59 2.52 -23.82
N GLY A 7 -25.17 1.39 -24.23
CA GLY A 7 -25.86 0.48 -23.32
C GLY A 7 -24.91 -0.26 -22.36
N LEU A 8 -23.74 -0.69 -22.87
CA LEU A 8 -22.71 -1.37 -22.07
C LEU A 8 -22.08 -0.42 -21.02
N GLY A 9 -21.77 0.83 -21.40
CA GLY A 9 -21.22 1.84 -20.48
C GLY A 9 -22.20 2.17 -19.34
N ASP A 10 -23.51 2.24 -19.60
CA ASP A 10 -24.51 2.50 -18.57
C ASP A 10 -24.72 1.31 -17.63
N VAL A 11 -24.63 0.08 -18.14
CA VAL A 11 -24.69 -1.14 -17.33
C VAL A 11 -23.46 -1.23 -16.43
N TYR A 12 -22.27 -0.98 -16.98
CA TYR A 12 -21.01 -0.95 -16.23
C TYR A 12 -21.06 0.10 -15.08
N LYS A 13 -21.45 1.33 -15.38
CA LYS A 13 -21.58 2.40 -14.36
C LYS A 13 -22.58 2.04 -13.24
N ARG A 14 -23.69 1.38 -13.56
CA ARG A 14 -24.67 0.93 -12.57
C ARG A 14 -24.12 -0.21 -11.72
N GLN A 15 -23.38 -1.15 -12.31
CA GLN A 15 -22.76 -2.25 -11.59
C GLN A 15 -21.66 -1.71 -10.65
N LEU A 16 -20.81 -0.82 -11.11
CA LEU A 16 -19.76 -0.20 -10.31
C LEU A 16 -20.31 0.55 -9.09
N LYS A 17 -21.39 1.34 -9.28
CA LYS A 17 -22.08 2.00 -8.16
C LYS A 17 -22.60 1.02 -7.10
N LYS A 18 -23.17 -0.11 -7.54
CA LYS A 18 -23.64 -1.16 -6.62
C LYS A 18 -22.49 -1.82 -5.86
N VAL A 19 -21.36 -2.08 -6.54
CA VAL A 19 -20.17 -2.64 -5.92
C VAL A 19 -19.65 -1.67 -4.88
N ARG A 20 -19.44 -0.39 -5.25
CA ARG A 20 -18.96 0.66 -4.33
C ARG A 20 -19.80 0.75 -3.06
N ALA A 21 -21.12 0.83 -3.19
CA ALA A 21 -22.02 0.90 -2.03
C ALA A 21 -21.94 -0.33 -1.11
N LYS A 22 -21.69 -1.52 -1.68
CA LYS A 22 -21.49 -2.74 -0.89
C LYS A 22 -20.15 -2.73 -0.18
N VAL A 23 -19.07 -2.35 -0.86
CA VAL A 23 -17.71 -2.23 -0.30
C VAL A 23 -17.70 -1.24 0.87
N GLU A 24 -18.29 -0.04 0.69
CA GLU A 24 -18.41 0.96 1.76
C GLU A 24 -19.15 0.41 2.98
N ARG A 25 -20.30 -0.23 2.78
CA ARG A 25 -21.11 -0.79 3.88
C ARG A 25 -20.39 -1.91 4.64
N ILE A 26 -19.52 -2.68 3.99
CA ILE A 26 -18.72 -3.71 4.64
C ILE A 26 -17.57 -3.04 5.39
N ARG A 27 -16.90 -2.05 4.79
CA ARG A 27 -15.81 -1.30 5.40
C ARG A 27 -16.22 -0.59 6.69
N GLU A 28 -17.43 0.02 6.72
CA GLU A 28 -17.98 0.66 7.92
C GLU A 28 -18.06 -0.29 9.13
N LYS A 29 -18.22 -1.59 8.90
CA LYS A 29 -18.26 -2.59 9.97
C LYS A 29 -16.87 -2.98 10.49
N GLY A 30 -15.80 -2.77 9.70
CA GLY A 30 -14.42 -2.94 10.10
C GLY A 30 -14.00 -4.35 10.55
N ASN A 31 -14.76 -5.40 10.18
CA ASN A 31 -14.53 -6.77 10.63
C ASN A 31 -14.32 -7.78 9.51
N VAL A 32 -14.28 -7.34 8.26
CA VAL A 32 -14.10 -8.19 7.07
C VAL A 32 -12.97 -7.62 6.23
N HIS A 33 -12.00 -8.43 5.90
CA HIS A 33 -10.92 -8.10 4.96
C HIS A 33 -11.47 -8.18 3.53
N GLN A 34 -11.37 -7.10 2.77
CA GLN A 34 -11.92 -6.98 1.43
C GLN A 34 -10.82 -7.04 0.37
N HIS A 35 -10.99 -7.95 -0.59
CA HIS A 35 -10.16 -8.04 -1.78
C HIS A 35 -10.97 -7.57 -2.99
N LEU A 36 -10.37 -6.72 -3.80
CA LEU A 36 -10.91 -6.33 -5.10
C LEU A 36 -9.86 -6.64 -6.17
N ASP A 37 -10.34 -7.28 -7.25
CA ASP A 37 -9.48 -7.75 -8.31
C ASP A 37 -9.75 -6.98 -9.61
N LEU A 38 -8.68 -6.65 -10.32
CA LEU A 38 -8.70 -6.13 -11.69
C LEU A 38 -7.98 -7.12 -12.59
N ILE A 39 -8.51 -7.33 -13.79
CA ILE A 39 -7.92 -8.24 -14.79
C ILE A 39 -7.55 -7.42 -16.02
N ALA A 40 -6.26 -7.29 -16.29
CA ALA A 40 -5.74 -6.65 -17.49
C ALA A 40 -5.78 -7.59 -18.70
N GLY A 41 -5.98 -7.04 -19.88
CA GLY A 41 -6.00 -7.78 -21.14
C GLY A 41 -7.37 -8.36 -21.52
N LEU A 42 -8.43 -7.85 -20.93
CA LEU A 42 -9.78 -8.17 -21.38
C LEU A 42 -10.06 -7.53 -22.75
N PRO A 43 -10.90 -8.15 -23.59
CA PRO A 43 -11.34 -7.55 -24.84
C PRO A 43 -11.91 -6.15 -24.64
N TYR A 44 -11.61 -5.24 -25.57
CA TYR A 44 -12.05 -3.82 -25.59
C TYR A 44 -11.45 -2.94 -24.48
N GLU A 45 -10.51 -3.43 -23.69
CA GLU A 45 -9.82 -2.64 -22.67
C GLU A 45 -8.38 -2.34 -23.10
N ASN A 46 -8.05 -1.06 -23.21
CA ASN A 46 -6.72 -0.57 -23.49
C ASN A 46 -6.06 -0.05 -22.18
N TYR A 47 -4.81 0.40 -22.29
CA TYR A 47 -4.04 0.92 -21.16
C TYR A 47 -4.73 2.06 -20.41
N GLU A 48 -5.31 3.02 -21.14
CA GLU A 48 -5.99 4.18 -20.54
C GLU A 48 -7.28 3.77 -19.81
N SER A 49 -8.10 2.92 -20.44
CA SER A 49 -9.34 2.43 -19.82
C SER A 49 -9.05 1.55 -18.60
N PHE A 50 -7.95 0.78 -18.61
CA PHE A 50 -7.48 0.06 -17.43
C PHE A 50 -7.08 1.01 -16.30
N GLY A 51 -6.35 2.10 -16.61
CA GLY A 51 -6.01 3.14 -15.64
C GLY A 51 -7.23 3.77 -14.99
N HIS A 52 -8.30 4.01 -15.76
CA HIS A 52 -9.58 4.47 -15.20
C HIS A 52 -10.21 3.44 -14.26
N SER A 53 -10.26 2.17 -14.67
CA SER A 53 -10.75 1.07 -13.82
C SER A 53 -9.96 0.96 -12.53
N PHE A 54 -8.62 1.09 -12.60
CA PHE A 54 -7.73 1.10 -11.45
C PHE A 54 -8.10 2.22 -10.47
N ASN A 55 -8.23 3.45 -10.95
CA ASN A 55 -8.56 4.61 -10.11
C ASN A 55 -9.92 4.46 -9.42
N GLU A 56 -10.92 3.92 -10.12
CA GLU A 56 -12.25 3.66 -9.56
C GLU A 56 -12.21 2.61 -8.43
N VAL A 57 -11.43 1.55 -8.59
CA VAL A 57 -11.28 0.50 -7.58
C VAL A 57 -10.42 0.97 -6.41
N TYR A 58 -9.33 1.69 -6.70
CA TYR A 58 -8.47 2.31 -5.68
C TYR A 58 -9.27 3.24 -4.75
N ALA A 59 -10.17 4.05 -5.31
CA ALA A 59 -11.04 4.96 -4.55
C ALA A 59 -12.07 4.24 -3.65
N MET A 60 -12.22 2.92 -3.76
CA MET A 60 -13.04 2.12 -2.83
C MET A 60 -12.25 1.71 -1.58
N HIS A 61 -10.94 1.93 -1.56
CA HIS A 61 -10.03 1.59 -0.46
C HIS A 61 -10.16 0.14 0.03
N PRO A 62 -10.02 -0.87 -0.85
CA PRO A 62 -10.01 -2.26 -0.42
C PRO A 62 -8.80 -2.53 0.49
N ASP A 63 -8.90 -3.55 1.35
CA ASP A 63 -7.74 -3.97 2.15
C ASP A 63 -6.65 -4.60 1.27
N GLN A 64 -7.03 -5.19 0.14
CA GLN A 64 -6.13 -5.69 -0.88
C GLN A 64 -6.67 -5.39 -2.28
N LEU A 65 -5.84 -4.81 -3.12
CA LEU A 65 -6.08 -4.56 -4.53
C LEU A 65 -5.21 -5.51 -5.36
N GLN A 66 -5.82 -6.50 -5.98
CA GLN A 66 -5.11 -7.47 -6.80
C GLN A 66 -5.20 -7.09 -8.27
N LEU A 67 -4.05 -6.93 -8.91
CA LEU A 67 -3.96 -6.87 -10.36
C LEU A 67 -3.63 -8.27 -10.90
N GLY A 68 -4.46 -8.75 -11.83
CA GLY A 68 -4.20 -9.99 -12.53
C GLY A 68 -4.16 -9.76 -14.04
N PHE A 69 -3.74 -10.77 -14.77
CA PHE A 69 -3.73 -10.77 -16.23
C PHE A 69 -4.62 -11.88 -16.76
N LEU A 70 -5.32 -11.60 -17.85
CA LEU A 70 -6.20 -12.57 -18.49
C LEU A 70 -5.44 -13.88 -18.74
N LYS A 71 -6.00 -14.99 -18.27
CA LYS A 71 -5.50 -16.35 -18.51
C LYS A 71 -6.37 -17.02 -19.55
N VAL A 72 -5.78 -17.40 -20.69
CA VAL A 72 -6.47 -18.03 -21.80
C VAL A 72 -6.38 -19.55 -21.65
N LEU A 73 -7.36 -20.11 -20.93
CA LEU A 73 -7.39 -21.53 -20.57
C LEU A 73 -8.11 -22.34 -21.65
N HIS A 74 -7.63 -23.52 -21.96
CA HIS A 74 -8.30 -24.46 -22.86
C HIS A 74 -9.75 -24.71 -22.45
N GLY A 75 -10.68 -24.61 -23.41
CA GLY A 75 -12.12 -24.80 -23.19
C GLY A 75 -12.81 -23.59 -22.55
N SER A 76 -12.13 -22.47 -22.38
CA SER A 76 -12.77 -21.22 -21.96
C SER A 76 -13.29 -20.45 -23.17
N PHE A 77 -14.29 -19.59 -22.92
CA PHE A 77 -14.82 -18.68 -23.95
C PHE A 77 -13.71 -17.83 -24.60
N MET A 78 -12.74 -17.38 -23.82
CA MET A 78 -11.61 -16.57 -24.33
C MET A 78 -10.68 -17.39 -25.25
N TYR A 79 -10.49 -18.67 -24.95
CA TYR A 79 -9.73 -19.57 -25.81
C TYR A 79 -10.44 -19.80 -27.16
N ASP A 80 -11.72 -20.10 -27.12
CA ASP A 80 -12.53 -20.39 -28.30
C ASP A 80 -12.71 -19.18 -29.25
N ASN A 81 -12.61 -17.96 -28.67
CA ASN A 81 -12.77 -16.69 -29.40
C ASN A 81 -11.46 -15.89 -29.50
N ALA A 82 -10.31 -16.50 -29.25
CA ALA A 82 -9.04 -15.81 -29.17
C ALA A 82 -8.67 -15.06 -30.47
N GLU A 83 -8.93 -15.66 -31.64
CA GLU A 83 -8.70 -15.04 -32.92
C GLU A 83 -9.55 -13.77 -33.12
N ALA A 84 -10.82 -13.79 -32.69
CA ALA A 84 -11.73 -12.67 -32.82
C ALA A 84 -11.35 -11.45 -31.95
N TYR A 85 -10.52 -11.66 -30.93
CA TYR A 85 -10.04 -10.63 -30.01
C TYR A 85 -8.54 -10.37 -30.15
N GLY A 86 -7.88 -10.95 -31.16
CA GLY A 86 -6.43 -10.81 -31.35
C GLY A 86 -5.62 -11.24 -30.13
N LEU A 87 -6.12 -12.23 -29.35
CA LEU A 87 -5.44 -12.68 -28.14
C LEU A 87 -4.22 -13.51 -28.49
N VAL A 88 -3.08 -13.10 -27.99
CA VAL A 88 -1.86 -13.90 -27.95
C VAL A 88 -1.45 -14.10 -26.49
N TRP A 89 -1.15 -15.33 -26.12
CA TRP A 89 -0.85 -15.70 -24.73
C TRP A 89 0.30 -16.70 -24.65
N GLN A 90 0.80 -16.94 -23.44
CA GLN A 90 1.80 -17.97 -23.19
C GLN A 90 1.17 -19.36 -23.37
N ASP A 91 1.86 -20.23 -24.11
CA ASP A 91 1.44 -21.62 -24.35
C ASP A 91 1.64 -22.56 -23.15
N ARG A 92 2.26 -22.04 -22.09
CA ARG A 92 2.58 -22.70 -20.81
C ARG A 92 1.91 -22.01 -19.63
N PRO A 93 1.68 -22.73 -18.53
CA PRO A 93 1.21 -22.09 -17.30
C PRO A 93 2.08 -20.86 -16.93
N PRO A 94 1.44 -19.76 -16.53
CA PRO A 94 0.03 -19.59 -16.18
C PRO A 94 -0.92 -19.22 -17.33
N TYR A 95 -0.53 -19.37 -18.59
CA TYR A 95 -1.33 -19.08 -19.81
C TYR A 95 -1.76 -17.61 -19.90
N GLU A 96 -0.96 -16.71 -19.39
CA GLU A 96 -1.27 -15.28 -19.37
C GLU A 96 -1.19 -14.66 -20.77
N VAL A 97 -2.08 -13.70 -21.00
CA VAL A 97 -2.09 -12.87 -22.20
C VAL A 97 -0.77 -12.12 -22.35
N LEU A 98 -0.25 -12.07 -23.58
CA LEU A 98 0.92 -11.29 -23.96
C LEU A 98 0.51 -9.96 -24.62
N PHE A 99 -0.53 -9.99 -25.46
CA PHE A 99 -1.16 -8.80 -26.03
C PHE A 99 -2.55 -9.14 -26.58
N THR A 100 -3.31 -8.10 -26.88
CA THR A 100 -4.63 -8.18 -27.51
C THR A 100 -4.72 -7.10 -28.59
N ASP A 101 -5.82 -7.05 -29.36
CA ASP A 101 -6.06 -5.97 -30.32
C ASP A 101 -6.09 -4.57 -29.68
N TRP A 102 -6.37 -4.47 -28.38
CA TRP A 102 -6.49 -3.20 -27.64
C TRP A 102 -5.31 -2.93 -26.71
N LEU A 103 -4.61 -3.95 -26.24
CA LEU A 103 -3.52 -3.83 -25.28
C LEU A 103 -2.23 -4.42 -25.85
N PRO A 104 -1.32 -3.59 -26.40
CA PRO A 104 -0.04 -4.02 -26.93
C PRO A 104 0.86 -4.64 -25.86
N TYR A 105 1.82 -5.49 -26.27
CA TYR A 105 2.77 -6.16 -25.37
C TYR A 105 3.53 -5.20 -24.46
N GLY A 106 3.96 -4.04 -24.98
CA GLY A 106 4.65 -3.02 -24.18
C GLY A 106 3.80 -2.52 -23.01
N ASP A 107 2.49 -2.37 -23.21
CA ASP A 107 1.57 -1.93 -22.18
C ASP A 107 1.29 -3.04 -21.16
N VAL A 108 1.25 -4.31 -21.59
CA VAL A 108 1.19 -5.46 -20.65
C VAL A 108 2.40 -5.44 -19.71
N ILE A 109 3.61 -5.21 -20.25
CA ILE A 109 4.84 -5.11 -19.43
C ILE A 109 4.77 -3.91 -18.47
N ARG A 110 4.24 -2.77 -18.91
CA ARG A 110 4.05 -1.60 -18.00
C ARG A 110 3.07 -1.92 -16.87
N LEU A 111 1.96 -2.59 -17.17
CA LEU A 111 0.98 -3.02 -16.17
C LEU A 111 1.55 -4.06 -15.20
N LYS A 112 2.47 -4.93 -15.62
CA LYS A 112 3.17 -5.85 -14.70
C LYS A 112 4.06 -5.11 -13.69
N LYS A 113 4.67 -4.00 -14.09
CA LYS A 113 5.40 -3.13 -13.16
C LYS A 113 4.45 -2.49 -12.16
N VAL A 114 3.28 -2.00 -12.62
CA VAL A 114 2.24 -1.45 -11.73
C VAL A 114 1.75 -2.50 -10.74
N GLU A 115 1.51 -3.75 -11.18
CA GLU A 115 1.14 -4.87 -10.31
C GLU A 115 2.14 -5.05 -9.17
N GLU A 116 3.44 -5.12 -9.47
CA GLU A 116 4.48 -5.29 -8.45
C GLU A 116 4.54 -4.09 -7.49
N MET A 117 4.36 -2.86 -7.99
CA MET A 117 4.34 -1.67 -7.14
C MET A 117 3.11 -1.64 -6.22
N VAL A 118 1.96 -2.08 -6.67
CA VAL A 118 0.76 -2.25 -5.84
C VAL A 118 1.00 -3.29 -4.75
N GLU A 119 1.61 -4.42 -5.08
CA GLU A 119 1.93 -5.46 -4.11
C GLU A 119 2.89 -4.94 -3.02
N VAL A 120 3.93 -4.20 -3.42
CA VAL A 120 4.95 -3.68 -2.50
C VAL A 120 4.43 -2.51 -1.68
N HIS A 121 3.70 -1.55 -2.28
CA HIS A 121 3.40 -0.28 -1.63
C HIS A 121 1.96 -0.15 -1.12
N TYR A 122 1.01 -0.96 -1.64
CA TYR A 122 -0.36 -1.00 -1.17
C TYR A 122 -0.64 -2.25 -0.34
N ASN A 123 -0.55 -3.44 -0.96
CA ASN A 123 -0.97 -4.71 -0.38
C ASN A 123 -0.13 -5.12 0.84
N SER A 124 1.13 -4.73 0.89
CA SER A 124 1.99 -4.99 2.05
C SER A 124 1.49 -4.33 3.34
N GLY A 125 0.69 -3.26 3.23
CA GLY A 125 0.25 -2.42 4.34
C GLY A 125 1.38 -1.70 5.08
N GLN A 126 2.62 -1.69 4.53
CA GLN A 126 3.77 -1.06 5.17
C GLN A 126 3.72 0.47 5.12
N PHE A 127 3.02 1.06 4.14
CA PHE A 127 3.11 2.46 3.77
C PHE A 127 1.75 3.17 3.79
N ALA A 128 0.81 2.70 4.59
CA ALA A 128 -0.59 3.15 4.53
C ALA A 128 -0.72 4.68 4.69
N ASN A 129 -0.05 5.26 5.70
CA ASN A 129 -0.11 6.70 5.95
C ASN A 129 0.65 7.49 4.87
N THR A 130 1.84 7.03 4.50
CA THR A 130 2.64 7.67 3.45
C THR A 130 1.90 7.68 2.12
N MET A 131 1.35 6.54 1.69
CA MET A 131 0.66 6.41 0.40
C MET A 131 -0.65 7.19 0.34
N GLU A 132 -1.38 7.29 1.45
CA GLU A 132 -2.61 8.11 1.53
C GLU A 132 -2.34 9.59 1.19
N HIS A 133 -1.17 10.10 1.57
CA HIS A 133 -0.76 11.47 1.27
C HIS A 133 -0.06 11.56 -0.09
N LEU A 134 0.82 10.62 -0.40
CA LEU A 134 1.63 10.63 -1.61
C LEU A 134 0.79 10.59 -2.89
N VAL A 135 -0.31 9.86 -2.88
CA VAL A 135 -1.23 9.77 -4.03
C VAL A 135 -1.79 11.12 -4.46
N LYS A 136 -1.87 12.09 -3.56
CA LYS A 136 -2.39 13.44 -3.82
C LYS A 136 -1.39 14.33 -4.59
N GLU A 137 -0.14 13.93 -4.67
CA GLU A 137 0.92 14.63 -5.41
C GLU A 137 0.93 14.28 -6.91
N PHE A 138 0.18 13.29 -7.32
CA PHE A 138 0.13 12.78 -8.69
C PHE A 138 -1.25 13.01 -9.31
N PRO A 139 -1.35 13.06 -10.65
CA PRO A 139 -2.61 13.29 -11.34
C PRO A 139 -3.70 12.27 -10.98
N SER A 140 -3.30 11.03 -10.75
CA SER A 140 -4.19 9.97 -10.29
C SER A 140 -3.42 8.89 -9.49
N PRO A 141 -4.12 8.02 -8.75
CA PRO A 141 -3.49 6.84 -8.16
C PRO A 141 -2.75 5.98 -9.17
N PHE A 142 -3.31 5.74 -10.35
CA PHE A 142 -2.66 4.96 -11.40
C PHE A 142 -1.33 5.58 -11.83
N ASP A 143 -1.28 6.90 -12.02
CA ASP A 143 -0.05 7.61 -12.40
C ASP A 143 1.04 7.45 -11.34
N LEU A 144 0.70 7.53 -10.04
CA LEU A 144 1.66 7.26 -8.97
C LEU A 144 2.30 5.88 -9.09
N TYR A 145 1.50 4.83 -9.32
CA TYR A 145 2.03 3.47 -9.43
C TYR A 145 2.82 3.24 -10.72
N VAL A 146 2.47 3.94 -11.81
CA VAL A 146 3.27 3.97 -13.04
C VAL A 146 4.64 4.60 -12.78
N GLU A 147 4.67 5.78 -12.15
CA GLU A 147 5.93 6.48 -11.81
C GLU A 147 6.82 5.68 -10.85
N LEU A 148 6.21 4.98 -9.87
CA LEU A 148 6.95 4.04 -9.01
C LEU A 148 7.58 2.91 -9.83
N GLY A 149 6.83 2.33 -10.77
CA GLY A 149 7.34 1.29 -11.67
C GLY A 149 8.50 1.77 -12.55
N GLU A 150 8.40 2.97 -13.11
CA GLU A 150 9.46 3.58 -13.91
C GLU A 150 10.70 3.88 -13.06
N TYR A 151 10.50 4.36 -11.83
CA TYR A 151 11.60 4.59 -10.88
C TYR A 151 12.32 3.28 -10.52
N TYR A 152 11.57 2.20 -10.24
CA TYR A 152 12.14 0.89 -9.93
C TYR A 152 12.94 0.33 -11.11
N GLU A 153 12.42 0.45 -12.33
CA GLU A 153 13.13 0.01 -13.53
C GLU A 153 14.43 0.80 -13.75
N LYS A 154 14.34 2.13 -13.70
CA LYS A 154 15.49 3.03 -13.90
C LYS A 154 16.62 2.77 -12.90
N ASN A 155 16.28 2.37 -11.68
CA ASN A 155 17.25 2.11 -10.61
C ASN A 155 17.60 0.62 -10.46
N GLY A 156 17.14 -0.26 -11.34
CA GLY A 156 17.44 -1.70 -11.32
C GLY A 156 16.94 -2.41 -10.06
N LEU A 157 15.79 -1.99 -9.55
CA LEU A 157 15.22 -2.51 -8.29
C LEU A 157 14.30 -3.70 -8.49
N PHE A 158 13.87 -4.00 -9.73
CA PHE A 158 13.08 -5.18 -10.04
C PHE A 158 13.93 -6.47 -10.01
N GLY A 159 13.29 -7.58 -9.67
CA GLY A 159 13.95 -8.90 -9.61
C GLY A 159 14.89 -9.09 -8.41
N ILE A 160 14.88 -8.16 -7.46
CA ILE A 160 15.67 -8.20 -6.23
C ILE A 160 14.75 -8.35 -5.02
N ASN A 161 15.05 -9.29 -4.14
CA ASN A 161 14.31 -9.40 -2.88
C ASN A 161 14.74 -8.30 -1.91
N HIS A 162 13.94 -7.25 -1.84
CA HIS A 162 14.17 -6.17 -0.89
C HIS A 162 13.71 -6.55 0.51
N SER A 163 14.58 -6.32 1.51
CA SER A 163 14.14 -6.39 2.91
C SER A 163 13.05 -5.35 3.19
N ARG A 164 12.26 -5.58 4.23
CA ARG A 164 11.22 -4.62 4.62
C ARG A 164 11.79 -3.21 4.79
N LEU A 165 12.93 -3.08 5.45
CA LEU A 165 13.58 -1.79 5.68
C LEU A 165 14.10 -1.16 4.37
N ALA A 166 14.63 -1.95 3.44
CA ALA A 166 15.07 -1.46 2.13
C ALA A 166 13.90 -0.88 1.31
N ARG A 167 12.67 -1.40 1.48
CA ARG A 167 11.48 -0.84 0.82
C ARG A 167 11.17 0.57 1.30
N TYR A 168 11.34 0.87 2.62
CA TYR A 168 11.21 2.23 3.15
C TYR A 168 12.26 3.16 2.54
N GLU A 169 13.51 2.71 2.44
CA GLU A 169 14.59 3.50 1.84
C GLU A 169 14.32 3.78 0.36
N ASN A 170 13.87 2.79 -0.40
CA ASN A 170 13.52 2.94 -1.82
C ASN A 170 12.39 3.95 -2.02
N LEU A 171 11.34 3.87 -1.20
CA LEU A 171 10.23 4.83 -1.26
C LEU A 171 10.70 6.24 -0.86
N TRP A 172 11.56 6.35 0.15
CA TRP A 172 12.16 7.63 0.52
C TRP A 172 12.95 8.28 -0.62
N GLN A 173 13.80 7.49 -1.32
CA GLN A 173 14.56 7.99 -2.47
C GLN A 173 13.64 8.36 -3.65
N PHE A 174 12.58 7.61 -3.88
CA PHE A 174 11.53 7.97 -4.85
C PHE A 174 10.92 9.34 -4.52
N ILE A 175 10.47 9.54 -3.29
CA ILE A 175 9.87 10.79 -2.82
C ILE A 175 10.83 11.96 -3.02
N ARG A 176 12.09 11.81 -2.62
CA ARG A 176 13.12 12.85 -2.80
C ARG A 176 13.38 13.20 -4.26
N THR A 177 13.21 12.24 -5.15
CA THR A 177 13.42 12.43 -6.58
C THR A 177 12.24 13.10 -7.25
N GLN A 178 11.01 12.71 -6.90
CA GLN A 178 9.80 13.18 -7.56
C GLN A 178 9.25 14.49 -6.99
N ILE A 179 9.37 14.67 -5.68
CA ILE A 179 8.81 15.83 -4.95
C ILE A 179 9.83 16.44 -3.97
N PRO A 180 11.02 16.85 -4.43
CA PRO A 180 12.14 17.30 -3.58
C PRO A 180 11.73 18.41 -2.61
N ASP A 181 10.92 19.37 -3.04
CA ASP A 181 10.51 20.53 -2.25
C ASP A 181 9.60 20.16 -1.05
N ARG A 182 8.98 18.99 -1.09
CA ARG A 182 8.06 18.49 -0.04
C ARG A 182 8.54 17.22 0.62
N ALA A 183 9.70 16.69 0.24
CA ALA A 183 10.21 15.42 0.72
C ALA A 183 10.26 15.36 2.26
N ASP A 184 10.70 16.40 2.92
CA ASP A 184 10.83 16.41 4.38
C ASP A 184 9.50 16.23 5.12
N SER A 185 8.37 16.70 4.54
CA SER A 185 7.04 16.47 5.13
C SER A 185 6.62 14.98 5.10
N TYR A 186 7.17 14.19 4.17
CA TYR A 186 6.91 12.75 4.07
C TYR A 186 7.79 11.92 5.00
N ARG A 187 8.86 12.49 5.55
CA ARG A 187 9.73 11.82 6.52
C ARG A 187 8.95 11.36 7.75
N GLU A 188 8.08 12.18 8.27
CA GLU A 188 7.28 11.87 9.45
C GLU A 188 6.27 10.76 9.16
N TRP A 189 5.56 10.82 8.03
CA TRP A 189 4.63 9.75 7.63
C TRP A 189 5.35 8.42 7.43
N LEU A 190 6.51 8.44 6.79
CA LEU A 190 7.30 7.23 6.55
C LEU A 190 7.87 6.67 7.85
N THR A 191 8.22 7.54 8.80
CA THR A 191 8.67 7.14 10.14
C THR A 191 7.53 6.56 10.96
N LEU A 192 6.32 7.14 10.86
CA LEU A 192 5.10 6.60 11.48
C LEU A 192 4.81 5.20 10.94
N ASP A 193 4.78 5.03 9.62
CA ASP A 193 4.54 3.74 8.96
C ASP A 193 5.59 2.69 9.40
N LEU A 194 6.86 3.09 9.49
CA LEU A 194 7.92 2.21 9.97
C LEU A 194 7.62 1.69 11.38
N TYR A 195 7.38 2.59 12.33
CA TYR A 195 7.22 2.18 13.74
C TYR A 195 5.85 1.56 14.02
N LEU A 196 4.85 1.78 13.19
CA LEU A 196 3.61 0.99 13.24
C LEU A 196 3.86 -0.49 12.94
N ARG A 197 4.82 -0.79 12.06
CA ARG A 197 5.05 -2.15 11.55
C ARG A 197 6.29 -2.83 12.13
N GLU A 198 7.37 -2.09 12.34
CA GLU A 198 8.70 -2.63 12.59
C GLU A 198 9.27 -2.14 13.93
N ASN A 199 9.66 -3.08 14.77
CA ASN A 199 10.46 -2.77 15.96
C ASN A 199 11.96 -2.79 15.57
N VAL A 200 12.42 -1.71 14.93
CA VAL A 200 13.80 -1.62 14.47
C VAL A 200 14.75 -1.26 15.61
N LYS A 201 15.89 -1.96 15.68
CA LYS A 201 16.93 -1.69 16.68
C LYS A 201 17.71 -0.41 16.38
N ASN A 202 18.03 -0.19 15.11
CA ASN A 202 18.77 0.95 14.64
C ASN A 202 17.85 1.84 13.83
N ARG A 203 17.79 3.11 14.19
CA ARG A 203 17.00 4.12 13.47
C ARG A 203 17.55 4.27 12.05
N PRO A 204 16.72 4.14 11.00
CA PRO A 204 17.18 4.31 9.65
C PRO A 204 17.46 5.79 9.34
N ALA A 205 18.41 6.01 8.40
CA ALA A 205 18.86 7.35 8.06
C ALA A 205 17.75 8.28 7.55
N PHE A 206 16.76 7.74 6.82
CA PHE A 206 15.65 8.55 6.33
C PHE A 206 14.79 9.15 7.44
N ALA A 207 14.69 8.49 8.60
CA ALA A 207 13.91 8.98 9.73
C ALA A 207 14.54 10.19 10.44
N GLY A 208 15.80 10.55 10.09
CA GLY A 208 16.54 11.65 10.73
C GLY A 208 16.88 11.38 12.19
N GLU A 209 17.09 12.43 12.97
CA GLU A 209 17.34 12.31 14.40
C GLU A 209 16.05 12.06 15.18
N ASN A 210 16.14 11.26 16.24
CA ASN A 210 15.00 11.09 17.15
C ASN A 210 14.79 12.39 17.95
N GLN A 211 13.59 12.93 17.89
CA GLN A 211 13.22 14.15 18.63
C GLN A 211 12.92 13.89 20.11
N VAL A 212 12.83 12.62 20.53
CA VAL A 212 12.71 12.23 21.95
C VAL A 212 14.13 12.20 22.54
N THR A 213 14.38 13.04 23.53
CA THR A 213 15.67 13.08 24.21
C THR A 213 15.89 11.82 25.05
N LYS A 214 17.15 11.55 25.40
CA LYS A 214 17.49 10.43 26.29
C LYS A 214 16.89 10.59 27.69
N GLU A 215 16.81 11.83 28.16
CA GLU A 215 16.25 12.23 29.43
C GLU A 215 14.73 11.95 29.45
N GLU A 216 14.01 12.44 28.44
CA GLU A 216 12.56 12.20 28.28
C GLU A 216 12.25 10.70 28.20
N MET A 217 13.02 9.97 27.37
CA MET A 217 12.84 8.52 27.23
C MET A 217 13.09 7.79 28.56
N THR A 218 14.10 8.21 29.31
CA THR A 218 14.41 7.59 30.61
C THR A 218 13.37 7.91 31.65
N ALA A 219 12.88 9.16 31.71
CA ALA A 219 11.81 9.57 32.59
C ALA A 219 10.52 8.81 32.31
N PHE A 220 10.11 8.74 31.04
CA PHE A 220 8.92 8.02 30.60
C PHE A 220 8.95 6.54 31.04
N TYR A 221 9.98 5.79 30.71
CA TYR A 221 10.03 4.36 31.03
C TYR A 221 10.17 4.08 32.55
N ARG A 222 10.75 5.00 33.32
CA ARG A 222 10.76 4.90 34.77
C ARG A 222 9.35 5.08 35.34
N GLU A 223 8.65 6.15 34.94
CA GLU A 223 7.27 6.41 35.36
C GLU A 223 6.34 5.26 34.95
N GLU A 224 6.46 4.79 33.71
CA GLU A 224 5.61 3.73 33.16
C GLU A 224 5.81 2.40 33.89
N THR A 225 7.03 2.09 34.37
CA THR A 225 7.31 0.90 35.19
C THR A 225 6.56 0.94 36.53
N GLU A 226 6.33 2.14 37.09
CA GLU A 226 5.66 2.33 38.39
C GLU A 226 4.14 2.44 38.19
N THR A 227 3.68 3.13 37.13
CA THR A 227 2.27 3.51 36.98
C THR A 227 1.47 2.61 36.07
N HIS A 228 2.13 1.93 35.13
CA HIS A 228 1.49 1.13 34.06
C HIS A 228 0.34 1.87 33.36
N ARG A 229 0.51 3.19 33.14
CA ARG A 229 -0.54 4.08 32.64
C ARG A 229 -0.99 3.68 31.23
N TYR A 230 -0.03 3.35 30.37
CA TYR A 230 -0.26 2.95 28.98
C TYR A 230 -0.10 1.44 28.79
N LEU A 231 0.87 0.81 29.46
CA LEU A 231 1.27 -0.58 29.30
C LEU A 231 0.72 -1.46 30.44
N LYS A 232 -0.60 -1.52 30.58
CA LYS A 232 -1.30 -2.20 31.67
C LYS A 232 -1.02 -3.70 31.76
N GLU A 233 -0.67 -4.36 30.65
CA GLU A 233 -0.43 -5.81 30.58
C GLU A 233 1.04 -6.20 30.84
N TYR A 234 1.86 -5.24 31.27
CA TYR A 234 3.30 -5.41 31.49
C TYR A 234 3.71 -5.43 32.96
N ASP A 235 2.80 -5.83 33.84
CA ASP A 235 3.08 -5.92 35.27
C ASP A 235 4.33 -6.79 35.53
N GLY A 236 5.23 -6.32 36.39
CA GLY A 236 6.50 -6.96 36.71
C GLY A 236 7.63 -6.78 35.69
N PHE A 237 7.42 -6.00 34.62
CA PHE A 237 8.47 -5.69 33.64
C PHE A 237 9.26 -4.44 34.06
N ASP A 238 10.58 -4.53 34.00
CA ASP A 238 11.46 -3.38 34.21
C ASP A 238 11.53 -2.46 32.99
N ALA A 239 12.06 -1.24 33.14
CA ALA A 239 12.20 -0.25 32.09
C ALA A 239 13.00 -0.75 30.88
N ARG A 240 13.98 -1.66 31.08
CA ARG A 240 14.77 -2.23 29.99
C ARG A 240 13.95 -3.24 29.19
N GLN A 241 13.10 -4.01 29.84
CA GLN A 241 12.20 -4.95 29.18
C GLN A 241 11.13 -4.22 28.40
N LEU A 242 10.53 -3.16 28.97
CA LEU A 242 9.55 -2.30 28.27
C LEU A 242 10.16 -1.71 26.99
N ARG A 243 11.37 -1.14 27.07
CA ARG A 243 12.09 -0.59 25.89
C ARG A 243 12.36 -1.61 24.77
N LYS A 244 12.43 -2.90 25.08
CA LYS A 244 12.63 -3.93 24.05
C LYS A 244 11.34 -4.26 23.29
N MET A 245 10.19 -4.06 23.91
CA MET A 245 8.88 -4.43 23.39
C MET A 245 8.08 -3.24 22.87
N THR A 246 8.56 -2.05 23.10
CA THR A 246 7.88 -0.79 22.73
C THR A 246 8.87 0.17 22.09
N HIS A 247 8.34 1.21 21.46
CA HIS A 247 9.14 2.32 20.92
C HIS A 247 8.42 3.64 21.22
N LEU A 248 9.17 4.64 21.70
CA LEU A 248 8.67 5.99 21.91
C LEU A 248 9.27 6.92 20.85
N GLU A 249 8.41 7.59 20.10
CA GLU A 249 8.78 8.49 19.01
C GLU A 249 8.01 9.81 19.11
N LYS A 250 8.58 10.88 18.56
CA LYS A 250 7.89 12.16 18.44
C LYS A 250 7.58 12.41 16.97
N ILE A 251 6.28 12.48 16.63
CA ILE A 251 5.76 12.65 15.27
C ILE A 251 4.73 13.77 15.32
N ASP A 252 4.84 14.75 14.44
CA ASP A 252 3.96 15.94 14.38
C ASP A 252 3.80 16.61 15.77
N GLY A 253 4.93 16.76 16.50
CA GLY A 253 4.97 17.35 17.82
C GLY A 253 4.38 16.50 18.95
N LYS A 254 3.80 15.33 18.67
CA LYS A 254 3.18 14.41 19.64
C LYS A 254 4.11 13.25 19.96
N TYR A 255 4.10 12.84 21.23
CA TYR A 255 4.79 11.63 21.65
C TYR A 255 3.89 10.43 21.45
N LEU A 256 4.34 9.46 20.66
CA LEU A 256 3.63 8.22 20.34
C LEU A 256 4.41 7.03 20.88
N LEU A 257 3.75 6.21 21.70
CA LEU A 257 4.26 4.93 22.17
C LEU A 257 3.69 3.82 21.30
N PHE A 258 4.56 3.04 20.69
CA PHE A 258 4.22 1.85 19.88
C PHE A 258 4.44 0.59 20.72
N ASP A 259 3.39 -0.22 20.85
CA ASP A 259 3.42 -1.49 21.60
C ASP A 259 3.40 -2.68 20.64
N TYR A 260 4.54 -3.34 20.48
CA TYR A 260 4.70 -4.43 19.51
C TYR A 260 4.17 -5.78 19.99
N ARG A 261 3.85 -5.92 21.28
CA ARG A 261 3.18 -7.11 21.81
C ARG A 261 1.69 -7.10 21.45
N ASN A 262 1.10 -5.93 21.47
CA ASN A 262 -0.30 -5.70 21.13
C ASN A 262 -0.39 -5.19 19.69
N ARG A 263 -0.85 -6.05 18.79
CA ARG A 263 -1.01 -5.73 17.37
C ARG A 263 -2.46 -5.88 16.92
N SER A 264 -2.88 -5.01 16.04
CA SER A 264 -4.15 -5.19 15.34
C SER A 264 -4.15 -6.50 14.55
N ARG A 265 -5.21 -7.28 14.70
CA ARG A 265 -5.36 -8.55 13.95
C ARG A 265 -5.54 -8.33 12.44
N LEU A 266 -6.12 -7.20 12.04
CA LEU A 266 -6.35 -6.87 10.63
C LEU A 266 -5.12 -6.22 9.99
N SER A 267 -4.68 -5.09 10.52
CA SER A 267 -3.56 -4.33 9.93
C SER A 267 -2.18 -4.82 10.33
N GLN A 268 -2.06 -5.64 11.38
CA GLN A 268 -0.79 -6.04 12.00
C GLN A 268 0.04 -4.85 12.56
N ASN A 269 -0.56 -3.67 12.63
CA ASN A 269 0.07 -2.50 13.24
C ASN A 269 0.17 -2.65 14.75
N ALA A 270 1.25 -2.13 15.33
CA ALA A 270 1.41 -2.00 16.77
C ALA A 270 0.29 -1.15 17.36
N ALA A 271 -0.18 -1.48 18.55
CA ALA A 271 -1.03 -0.59 19.31
C ALA A 271 -0.26 0.71 19.60
N THR A 272 -0.95 1.85 19.48
CA THR A 272 -0.31 3.16 19.61
C THR A 272 -1.04 3.99 20.64
N TYR A 273 -0.26 4.65 21.53
CA TYR A 273 -0.77 5.52 22.58
C TYR A 273 -0.14 6.90 22.46
N GLU A 274 -0.95 7.95 22.48
CA GLU A 274 -0.46 9.32 22.59
C GLU A 274 -0.04 9.56 24.06
N VAL A 275 1.24 9.88 24.26
CA VAL A 275 1.84 10.06 25.58
C VAL A 275 1.84 11.54 25.91
N CYS A 276 1.30 11.87 27.08
CA CYS A 276 1.41 13.20 27.67
C CYS A 276 2.44 13.13 28.82
N PHE A 277 3.56 13.83 28.68
CA PHE A 277 4.45 14.05 29.81
C PHE A 277 3.73 14.97 30.81
N SER A 278 3.68 14.55 32.07
CA SER A 278 3.22 15.45 33.16
C SER A 278 4.20 16.60 33.21
N ASN A 279 3.75 17.80 32.87
CA ASN A 279 4.54 18.99 33.14
C ASN A 279 4.66 19.08 34.68
N GLU A 280 5.90 18.92 35.17
CA GLU A 280 6.25 19.32 36.56
C GLU A 280 6.08 20.83 36.76
#